data_56a03a08772538984332900d4f118c65
#
_entry.id   56a03a08772538984332900d4f118c65
#
_cell.length_a   1.000
_cell.length_b   1.000
_cell.length_c   1.000
_cell.angle_alpha   90.00
_cell.angle_beta   90.00
_cell.angle_gamma   90.00
#
_symmetry.space_group_name_H-M   'P 1'
#
loop_
_entity.id
_entity.type
_entity.pdbx_description
1 polymer ?
#
loop_
_entity_poly.entity_id
_entity_poly.type
_entity_poly.pdbx_seq_one_letter_code
_entity_poly.pdbx_strand_id
1 'polypeptide(L)'
;MKTLGRISLAVLALTIVAAAAHAKSFFKPGDPAPDFTLESLEGQTVSLAQYKGKVVVLGLFHICEPCLIQGTELQKVHEAFQGKNVQVLGVNAAGNSKAKVKDFLKEFPVKVTYPYMVDPQKETDKLYGGGRFIPNVYVIDQGGKIRWQRVGTMEIGAAQVIKAEVEKLLAADGKAGGVL
;
A
#
# COMPACT_ATOMS: atom_id res chain seq x y z
N MET A 1 -42.87 59.32 9.45
CA MET A 1 -43.05 57.86 9.59
C MET A 1 -41.95 57.20 8.77
N LYS A 2 -40.94 56.60 9.45
CA LYS A 2 -39.74 56.00 8.78
C LYS A 2 -39.78 54.49 9.02
N THR A 3 -40.00 53.73 7.96
CA THR A 3 -39.93 52.26 7.97
C THR A 3 -38.50 51.83 7.77
N LEU A 4 -37.87 51.24 8.79
CA LEU A 4 -36.57 50.60 8.71
C LEU A 4 -36.75 49.22 8.08
N GLY A 5 -36.10 49.02 6.91
CA GLY A 5 -35.96 47.71 6.28
C GLY A 5 -34.99 46.81 7.07
N ARG A 6 -35.49 45.63 7.43
CA ARG A 6 -34.65 44.57 8.04
C ARG A 6 -33.90 43.83 6.97
N ILE A 7 -32.57 44.00 6.93
CA ILE A 7 -31.68 43.19 6.11
C ILE A 7 -31.43 41.90 6.88
N SER A 8 -31.98 40.78 6.39
CA SER A 8 -31.67 39.45 6.87
C SER A 8 -30.35 38.96 6.23
N LEU A 9 -29.31 38.92 7.04
CA LEU A 9 -28.06 38.28 6.65
C LEU A 9 -28.23 36.75 6.87
N ALA A 10 -28.45 36.01 5.78
CA ALA A 10 -28.40 34.57 5.78
C ALA A 10 -26.91 34.15 5.76
N VAL A 11 -26.39 33.76 6.92
CA VAL A 11 -25.06 33.13 7.03
C VAL A 11 -25.17 31.68 6.60
N LEU A 12 -24.72 31.41 5.37
CA LEU A 12 -24.60 30.04 4.85
C LEU A 12 -23.39 29.37 5.51
N ALA A 13 -23.63 28.63 6.59
CA ALA A 13 -22.60 27.81 7.23
C ALA A 13 -22.26 26.62 6.33
N LEU A 14 -21.13 26.71 5.61
CA LEU A 14 -20.55 25.61 4.85
C LEU A 14 -19.91 24.62 5.83
N THR A 15 -20.66 23.61 6.23
CA THR A 15 -20.14 22.51 7.04
C THR A 15 -19.28 21.60 6.17
N ILE A 16 -17.96 21.75 6.27
CA ILE A 16 -17.00 20.80 5.71
C ILE A 16 -17.10 19.55 6.58
N VAL A 17 -17.83 18.53 6.12
CA VAL A 17 -17.78 17.20 6.68
C VAL A 17 -16.45 16.58 6.30
N ALA A 18 -15.45 16.73 7.15
CA ALA A 18 -14.23 15.95 7.07
C ALA A 18 -14.61 14.48 7.34
N ALA A 19 -14.72 13.68 6.29
CA ALA A 19 -14.86 12.24 6.42
C ALA A 19 -13.60 11.71 7.10
N ALA A 20 -13.69 11.42 8.39
CA ALA A 20 -12.65 10.73 9.11
C ALA A 20 -12.49 9.34 8.47
N ALA A 21 -11.41 9.17 7.72
CA ALA A 21 -11.03 7.87 7.18
C ALA A 21 -10.71 6.95 8.37
N HIS A 22 -11.67 6.13 8.75
CA HIS A 22 -11.44 5.09 9.75
C HIS A 22 -10.50 4.05 9.16
N ALA A 23 -9.37 3.83 9.80
CA ALA A 23 -8.42 2.79 9.42
C ALA A 23 -9.13 1.43 9.44
N LYS A 24 -9.26 0.81 8.28
CA LYS A 24 -9.80 -0.54 8.14
C LYS A 24 -8.69 -1.53 8.43
N SER A 25 -8.91 -2.43 9.40
CA SER A 25 -7.97 -3.54 9.63
C SER A 25 -8.08 -4.64 8.56
N PHE A 26 -9.16 -4.65 7.79
CA PHE A 26 -9.40 -5.59 6.71
C PHE A 26 -10.08 -4.88 5.54
N PHE A 27 -9.55 -5.11 4.33
CA PHE A 27 -10.15 -4.63 3.08
C PHE A 27 -10.93 -5.76 2.42
N LYS A 28 -12.01 -5.40 1.73
CA LYS A 28 -12.74 -6.32 0.87
C LYS A 28 -12.16 -6.24 -0.55
N PRO A 29 -12.17 -7.33 -1.31
CA PRO A 29 -11.85 -7.27 -2.74
C PRO A 29 -12.69 -6.20 -3.44
N GLY A 30 -12.02 -5.25 -4.10
CA GLY A 30 -12.64 -4.10 -4.75
C GLY A 30 -12.60 -2.79 -3.97
N ASP A 31 -12.23 -2.80 -2.69
CA ASP A 31 -12.00 -1.57 -1.93
C ASP A 31 -10.83 -0.78 -2.56
N PRO A 32 -10.89 0.55 -2.63
CA PRO A 32 -9.77 1.35 -3.09
C PRO A 32 -8.59 1.22 -2.12
N ALA A 33 -7.38 1.03 -2.67
CA ALA A 33 -6.17 1.08 -1.88
C ALA A 33 -5.90 2.53 -1.46
N PRO A 34 -5.73 2.82 -0.16
CA PRO A 34 -5.36 4.15 0.30
C PRO A 34 -4.04 4.60 -0.32
N ASP A 35 -4.00 5.82 -0.86
CA ASP A 35 -2.77 6.38 -1.41
C ASP A 35 -1.83 6.84 -0.29
N PHE A 36 -0.54 6.82 -0.58
CA PHE A 36 0.52 7.35 0.28
C PHE A 36 1.62 7.95 -0.57
N THR A 37 2.41 8.83 0.04
CA THR A 37 3.63 9.37 -0.55
C THR A 37 4.73 9.32 0.49
N LEU A 38 5.77 8.51 0.22
CA LEU A 38 6.86 8.23 1.16
C LEU A 38 8.21 8.38 0.48
N GLU A 39 9.27 8.48 1.28
CA GLU A 39 10.64 8.48 0.80
C GLU A 39 11.23 7.07 0.82
N SER A 40 11.86 6.65 -0.29
CA SER A 40 12.59 5.40 -0.35
C SER A 40 13.92 5.47 0.42
N LEU A 41 14.52 4.32 0.66
CA LEU A 41 15.86 4.25 1.26
C LEU A 41 16.94 4.89 0.40
N GLU A 42 16.71 5.00 -0.92
CA GLU A 42 17.58 5.66 -1.90
C GLU A 42 17.30 7.16 -2.03
N GLY A 43 16.31 7.71 -1.28
CA GLY A 43 15.97 9.13 -1.26
C GLY A 43 14.98 9.57 -2.34
N GLN A 44 14.35 8.64 -3.03
CA GLN A 44 13.34 8.94 -4.04
C GLN A 44 11.96 9.10 -3.40
N THR A 45 11.16 10.03 -3.88
CA THR A 45 9.75 10.15 -3.51
C THR A 45 8.94 9.09 -4.26
N VAL A 46 8.21 8.27 -3.54
CA VAL A 46 7.39 7.17 -4.06
C VAL A 46 5.96 7.33 -3.58
N SER A 47 4.98 7.36 -4.49
CA SER A 47 3.56 7.29 -4.17
C SER A 47 2.92 6.06 -4.79
N LEU A 48 1.85 5.54 -4.17
CA LEU A 48 1.11 4.42 -4.76
C LEU A 48 0.49 4.83 -6.11
N ALA A 49 0.03 6.07 -6.23
CA ALA A 49 -0.57 6.61 -7.45
C ALA A 49 0.35 6.56 -8.68
N GLN A 50 1.67 6.58 -8.52
CA GLN A 50 2.64 6.45 -9.63
C GLN A 50 2.54 5.12 -10.36
N TYR A 51 1.97 4.12 -9.73
CA TYR A 51 1.87 2.75 -10.25
C TYR A 51 0.48 2.40 -10.80
N LYS A 52 -0.38 3.42 -11.01
CA LYS A 52 -1.64 3.19 -11.75
C LYS A 52 -1.36 2.56 -13.10
N GLY A 53 -2.17 1.58 -13.46
CA GLY A 53 -1.97 0.77 -14.65
C GLY A 53 -1.07 -0.45 -14.44
N LYS A 54 -0.44 -0.60 -13.28
CA LYS A 54 0.31 -1.79 -12.89
C LYS A 54 -0.39 -2.57 -11.79
N VAL A 55 -0.17 -3.86 -11.72
CA VAL A 55 -0.48 -4.63 -10.51
C VAL A 55 0.58 -4.29 -9.47
N VAL A 56 0.15 -3.91 -8.27
CA VAL A 56 1.07 -3.60 -7.17
C VAL A 56 0.96 -4.66 -6.08
N VAL A 57 2.11 -5.17 -5.65
CA VAL A 57 2.23 -6.01 -4.46
C VAL A 57 2.86 -5.17 -3.36
N LEU A 58 2.06 -4.74 -2.40
CA LEU A 58 2.47 -3.86 -1.30
C LEU A 58 2.69 -4.69 -0.03
N GLY A 59 3.91 -4.68 0.51
CA GLY A 59 4.24 -5.25 1.80
C GLY A 59 4.41 -4.18 2.86
N LEU A 60 3.71 -4.33 4.00
CA LEU A 60 3.94 -3.51 5.19
C LEU A 60 4.77 -4.30 6.21
N PHE A 61 5.77 -3.64 6.77
CA PHE A 61 6.77 -4.23 7.62
C PHE A 61 6.97 -3.46 8.92
N HIS A 62 7.31 -4.20 9.97
CA HIS A 62 8.05 -3.67 11.13
C HIS A 62 9.47 -4.26 11.13
N ILE A 63 10.28 -3.93 12.13
CA ILE A 63 11.53 -4.65 12.41
C ILE A 63 11.14 -5.84 13.28
N CYS A 64 10.95 -7.00 12.65
CA CYS A 64 10.49 -8.23 13.32
C CYS A 64 10.89 -9.48 12.54
N GLU A 65 11.05 -10.61 13.24
CA GLU A 65 11.44 -11.88 12.64
C GLU A 65 10.43 -12.35 11.55
N PRO A 66 9.10 -12.35 11.76
CA PRO A 66 8.16 -12.70 10.70
C PRO A 66 8.26 -11.83 9.45
N CYS A 67 8.75 -10.59 9.60
CA CYS A 67 8.95 -9.68 8.50
C CYS A 67 10.12 -10.10 7.59
N LEU A 68 11.11 -10.82 8.11
CA LEU A 68 12.20 -11.40 7.31
C LEU A 68 11.65 -12.43 6.31
N ILE A 69 10.75 -13.30 6.76
CA ILE A 69 10.08 -14.28 5.88
C ILE A 69 9.28 -13.53 4.80
N GLN A 70 8.45 -12.57 5.19
CA GLN A 70 7.67 -11.78 4.23
C GLN A 70 8.55 -11.12 3.16
N GLY A 71 9.63 -10.46 3.57
CA GLY A 71 10.53 -9.78 2.65
C GLY A 71 11.21 -10.74 1.67
N THR A 72 11.59 -11.93 2.14
CA THR A 72 12.15 -12.99 1.31
C THR A 72 11.13 -13.49 0.28
N GLU A 73 9.88 -13.73 0.70
CA GLU A 73 8.82 -14.17 -0.22
C GLU A 73 8.47 -13.08 -1.24
N LEU A 74 8.44 -11.80 -0.83
CA LEU A 74 8.21 -10.68 -1.75
C LEU A 74 9.37 -10.49 -2.73
N GLN A 75 10.62 -10.79 -2.35
CA GLN A 75 11.74 -10.76 -3.28
C GLN A 75 11.56 -11.80 -4.39
N LYS A 76 11.12 -13.01 -4.07
CA LYS A 76 10.80 -14.05 -5.07
C LYS A 76 9.67 -13.61 -6.02
N VAL A 77 8.68 -12.88 -5.51
CA VAL A 77 7.61 -12.30 -6.35
C VAL A 77 8.20 -11.23 -7.27
N HIS A 78 9.02 -10.33 -6.72
CA HIS A 78 9.67 -9.27 -7.50
C HIS A 78 10.48 -9.83 -8.67
N GLU A 79 11.31 -10.82 -8.41
CA GLU A 79 12.13 -11.48 -9.43
C GLU A 79 11.30 -12.18 -10.52
N ALA A 80 10.20 -12.85 -10.12
CA ALA A 80 9.35 -13.56 -11.08
C ALA A 80 8.59 -12.63 -12.05
N PHE A 81 8.40 -11.36 -11.67
CA PHE A 81 7.66 -10.40 -12.47
C PHE A 81 8.53 -9.24 -13.00
N GLN A 82 9.86 -9.36 -12.96
CA GLN A 82 10.74 -8.38 -13.59
C GLN A 82 10.40 -8.21 -15.07
N GLY A 83 10.35 -6.96 -15.53
CA GLY A 83 9.99 -6.62 -16.93
C GLY A 83 8.49 -6.76 -17.26
N LYS A 84 7.65 -7.19 -16.32
CA LYS A 84 6.19 -7.26 -16.47
C LYS A 84 5.51 -6.04 -15.86
N ASN A 85 4.22 -5.89 -16.16
CA ASN A 85 3.41 -4.78 -15.63
C ASN A 85 3.03 -4.98 -14.13
N VAL A 86 4.02 -5.27 -13.31
CA VAL A 86 3.91 -5.54 -11.88
C VAL A 86 4.95 -4.72 -11.13
N GLN A 87 4.58 -4.22 -9.96
CA GLN A 87 5.51 -3.55 -9.05
C GLN A 87 5.37 -4.12 -7.64
N VAL A 88 6.49 -4.54 -7.06
CA VAL A 88 6.56 -4.87 -5.63
C VAL A 88 7.06 -3.65 -4.86
N LEU A 89 6.44 -3.34 -3.74
CA LEU A 89 6.78 -2.23 -2.84
C LEU A 89 6.86 -2.72 -1.40
N GLY A 90 7.88 -2.28 -0.66
CA GLY A 90 8.00 -2.51 0.77
C GLY A 90 7.92 -1.20 1.55
N VAL A 91 7.19 -1.18 2.66
CA VAL A 91 7.11 -0.02 3.56
C VAL A 91 7.38 -0.45 4.99
N ASN A 92 8.38 0.16 5.63
CA ASN A 92 8.49 0.08 7.08
C ASN A 92 7.49 1.05 7.70
N ALA A 93 6.37 0.53 8.18
CA ALA A 93 5.24 1.29 8.70
C ALA A 93 5.37 1.64 10.20
N ALA A 94 6.47 1.24 10.85
CA ALA A 94 6.64 1.36 12.31
C ALA A 94 7.21 2.71 12.77
N GLY A 95 7.50 3.63 11.86
CA GLY A 95 8.15 4.90 12.21
C GLY A 95 9.64 4.77 12.51
N ASN A 96 10.29 3.70 12.05
CA ASN A 96 11.72 3.50 12.24
C ASN A 96 12.52 4.44 11.35
N SER A 97 13.71 4.85 11.83
CA SER A 97 14.64 5.66 11.04
C SER A 97 15.20 4.87 9.85
N LYS A 98 15.62 5.58 8.78
CA LYS A 98 16.28 4.97 7.62
C LYS A 98 17.48 4.11 8.00
N ALA A 99 18.28 4.54 8.97
CA ALA A 99 19.44 3.79 9.42
C ALA A 99 19.03 2.42 9.99
N LYS A 100 18.06 2.41 10.93
CA LYS A 100 17.53 1.16 11.51
C LYS A 100 16.93 0.23 10.44
N VAL A 101 16.21 0.78 9.47
CA VAL A 101 15.63 -0.02 8.39
C VAL A 101 16.70 -0.58 7.47
N LYS A 102 17.74 0.19 7.14
CA LYS A 102 18.88 -0.29 6.36
C LYS A 102 19.63 -1.42 7.08
N ASP A 103 19.79 -1.32 8.39
CA ASP A 103 20.41 -2.39 9.18
C ASP A 103 19.53 -3.65 9.19
N PHE A 104 18.23 -3.49 9.39
CA PHE A 104 17.29 -4.60 9.33
C PHE A 104 17.29 -5.31 7.96
N LEU A 105 17.40 -4.58 6.86
CA LEU A 105 17.47 -5.20 5.52
C LEU A 105 18.73 -6.06 5.31
N LYS A 106 19.80 -5.86 6.09
CA LYS A 106 21.00 -6.71 6.05
C LYS A 106 20.78 -8.07 6.72
N GLU A 107 19.75 -8.18 7.57
CA GLU A 107 19.38 -9.43 8.25
C GLU A 107 18.59 -10.38 7.34
N PHE A 108 18.11 -9.88 6.19
CA PHE A 108 17.37 -10.73 5.25
C PHE A 108 18.30 -11.78 4.63
N PRO A 109 17.84 -13.04 4.51
CA PRO A 109 18.62 -14.10 3.87
C PRO A 109 18.82 -13.88 2.37
N VAL A 110 18.15 -12.91 1.79
CA VAL A 110 18.25 -12.50 0.39
C VAL A 110 18.39 -10.99 0.29
N LYS A 111 19.06 -10.51 -0.76
CA LYS A 111 19.13 -9.07 -1.02
C LYS A 111 17.78 -8.57 -1.52
N VAL A 112 17.16 -7.66 -0.79
CA VAL A 112 15.95 -6.95 -1.23
C VAL A 112 16.31 -5.95 -2.31
N THR A 113 15.65 -6.05 -3.48
CA THR A 113 15.92 -5.18 -4.66
C THR A 113 14.69 -4.41 -5.14
N TYR A 114 13.52 -4.69 -4.60
CA TYR A 114 12.33 -3.86 -4.83
C TYR A 114 12.39 -2.56 -4.02
N PRO A 115 11.73 -1.46 -4.46
CA PRO A 115 11.68 -0.20 -3.72
C PRO A 115 11.20 -0.40 -2.30
N TYR A 116 11.97 0.10 -1.33
CA TYR A 116 11.67 -0.01 0.08
C TYR A 116 11.62 1.39 0.71
N MET A 117 10.50 1.74 1.32
CA MET A 117 10.22 3.05 1.88
C MET A 117 10.21 3.03 3.40
N VAL A 118 10.39 4.19 3.99
CA VAL A 118 10.19 4.45 5.42
C VAL A 118 9.00 5.35 5.63
N ASP A 119 8.23 5.07 6.67
CA ASP A 119 7.06 5.85 7.06
C ASP A 119 7.24 6.41 8.49
N PRO A 120 7.96 7.52 8.63
CA PRO A 120 8.24 8.10 9.94
C PRO A 120 6.99 8.61 10.67
N GLN A 121 5.93 8.95 9.93
CA GLN A 121 4.66 9.44 10.45
C GLN A 121 3.65 8.33 10.76
N LYS A 122 3.97 7.08 10.40
CA LYS A 122 3.08 5.91 10.51
C LYS A 122 1.74 6.11 9.78
N GLU A 123 1.77 6.80 8.64
CA GLU A 123 0.57 7.06 7.85
C GLU A 123 0.04 5.77 7.21
N THR A 124 0.92 4.98 6.61
CA THR A 124 0.54 3.69 6.02
C THR A 124 0.05 2.71 7.08
N ASP A 125 0.64 2.73 8.28
CA ASP A 125 0.16 1.94 9.40
C ASP A 125 -1.30 2.29 9.74
N LYS A 126 -1.61 3.58 9.85
CA LYS A 126 -2.97 4.06 10.11
C LYS A 126 -3.95 3.74 8.98
N LEU A 127 -3.53 3.92 7.73
CA LEU A 127 -4.36 3.72 6.54
C LEU A 127 -4.68 2.23 6.28
N TYR A 128 -3.72 1.35 6.57
CA TYR A 128 -3.78 -0.08 6.21
C TYR A 128 -3.98 -1.02 7.41
N GLY A 129 -4.36 -0.51 8.57
CA GLY A 129 -4.75 -1.38 9.67
C GLY A 129 -4.24 -1.06 11.07
N GLY A 130 -3.52 0.06 11.24
CA GLY A 130 -3.15 0.57 12.56
C GLY A 130 -2.23 -0.35 13.37
N GLY A 131 -1.24 -0.96 12.74
CA GLY A 131 -0.16 -1.70 13.41
C GLY A 131 -0.54 -3.02 14.09
N ARG A 132 -1.81 -3.39 14.03
CA ARG A 132 -2.30 -4.56 14.79
C ARG A 132 -1.91 -5.90 14.19
N PHE A 133 -1.52 -5.93 12.90
CA PHE A 133 -1.38 -7.16 12.14
C PHE A 133 -0.21 -7.09 11.15
N ILE A 134 0.94 -6.59 11.57
CA ILE A 134 2.16 -6.61 10.76
C ILE A 134 2.89 -7.94 11.00
N PRO A 135 3.40 -8.58 9.95
CA PRO A 135 3.49 -8.16 8.53
C PRO A 135 2.16 -8.28 7.77
N ASN A 136 1.97 -7.43 6.75
CA ASN A 136 0.80 -7.46 5.87
C ASN A 136 1.24 -7.39 4.41
N VAL A 137 0.47 -8.06 3.52
CA VAL A 137 0.64 -7.96 2.07
C VAL A 137 -0.70 -7.70 1.41
N TYR A 138 -0.68 -6.81 0.44
CA TYR A 138 -1.83 -6.45 -0.40
C TYR A 138 -1.48 -6.64 -1.86
N VAL A 139 -2.38 -7.25 -2.63
CA VAL A 139 -2.30 -7.26 -4.10
C VAL A 139 -3.36 -6.29 -4.62
N ILE A 140 -2.91 -5.29 -5.35
CA ILE A 140 -3.69 -4.16 -5.83
C ILE A 140 -3.71 -4.24 -7.36
N ASP A 141 -4.89 -4.09 -7.96
CA ASP A 141 -5.04 -4.14 -9.42
C ASP A 141 -4.60 -2.82 -10.10
N GLN A 142 -4.60 -2.83 -11.43
CA GLN A 142 -4.22 -1.69 -12.27
C GLN A 142 -5.11 -0.45 -12.05
N GLY A 143 -6.35 -0.65 -11.56
CA GLY A 143 -7.28 0.41 -11.18
C GLY A 143 -7.06 0.95 -9.77
N GLY A 144 -6.09 0.44 -9.02
CA GLY A 144 -5.80 0.85 -7.64
C GLY A 144 -6.77 0.25 -6.61
N LYS A 145 -7.38 -0.90 -6.90
CA LYS A 145 -8.28 -1.60 -5.99
C LYS A 145 -7.59 -2.82 -5.38
N ILE A 146 -7.73 -2.99 -4.06
CA ILE A 146 -7.24 -4.18 -3.37
C ILE A 146 -8.05 -5.39 -3.84
N ARG A 147 -7.38 -6.44 -4.31
CA ARG A 147 -7.99 -7.68 -4.78
C ARG A 147 -7.72 -8.85 -3.85
N TRP A 148 -6.61 -8.81 -3.16
CA TRP A 148 -6.22 -9.83 -2.20
C TRP A 148 -5.39 -9.19 -1.07
N GLN A 149 -5.51 -9.73 0.12
CA GLN A 149 -4.66 -9.37 1.26
C GLN A 149 -4.32 -10.59 2.11
N ARG A 150 -3.14 -10.57 2.69
CA ARG A 150 -2.71 -11.45 3.77
C ARG A 150 -2.32 -10.60 4.96
N VAL A 151 -2.88 -10.91 6.11
CA VAL A 151 -2.66 -10.24 7.39
C VAL A 151 -1.94 -11.19 8.33
N GLY A 152 -0.86 -10.73 8.96
CA GLY A 152 -0.04 -11.52 9.85
C GLY A 152 1.05 -12.33 9.16
N THR A 153 1.68 -13.24 9.90
CA THR A 153 2.85 -14.00 9.48
C THR A 153 2.64 -14.76 8.19
N MET A 154 3.61 -14.68 7.30
CA MET A 154 3.71 -15.52 6.10
C MET A 154 4.45 -16.81 6.37
N GLU A 155 4.07 -17.86 5.68
CA GLU A 155 4.80 -19.10 5.62
C GLU A 155 5.81 -19.09 4.47
N ILE A 156 6.86 -19.87 4.59
CA ILE A 156 7.78 -20.14 3.48
C ILE A 156 6.98 -20.76 2.32
N GLY A 157 7.16 -20.23 1.11
CA GLY A 157 6.39 -20.64 -0.06
C GLY A 157 5.17 -19.76 -0.36
N ALA A 158 4.85 -18.79 0.49
CA ALA A 158 3.74 -17.85 0.27
C ALA A 158 3.86 -17.04 -1.04
N ALA A 159 5.07 -16.90 -1.59
CA ALA A 159 5.30 -16.31 -2.90
C ALA A 159 4.45 -16.95 -4.01
N GLN A 160 4.18 -18.26 -3.95
CA GLN A 160 3.37 -18.96 -4.95
C GLN A 160 1.92 -18.47 -4.96
N VAL A 161 1.34 -18.27 -3.76
CA VAL A 161 -0.02 -17.74 -3.63
C VAL A 161 -0.10 -16.32 -4.17
N ILE A 162 0.87 -15.46 -3.82
CA ILE A 162 0.91 -14.08 -4.30
C ILE A 162 1.07 -14.05 -5.82
N LYS A 163 1.96 -14.88 -6.39
CA LYS A 163 2.14 -14.98 -7.84
C LYS A 163 0.86 -15.38 -8.56
N ALA A 164 0.13 -16.35 -8.03
CA ALA A 164 -1.14 -16.78 -8.61
C ALA A 164 -2.19 -15.64 -8.60
N GLU A 165 -2.26 -14.84 -7.54
CA GLU A 165 -3.16 -13.69 -7.49
C GLU A 165 -2.75 -12.60 -8.50
N VAL A 166 -1.46 -12.33 -8.63
CA VAL A 166 -0.93 -11.37 -9.64
C VAL A 166 -1.24 -11.85 -11.06
N GLU A 167 -1.01 -13.13 -11.37
CA GLU A 167 -1.27 -13.71 -12.69
C GLU A 167 -2.74 -13.62 -13.09
N LYS A 168 -3.67 -13.85 -12.15
CA LYS A 168 -5.11 -13.67 -12.39
C LYS A 168 -5.44 -12.25 -12.85
N LEU A 169 -4.81 -11.24 -12.22
CA LEU A 169 -5.06 -9.84 -12.56
C LEU A 169 -4.46 -9.46 -13.90
N LEU A 170 -3.26 -9.95 -14.23
CA LEU A 170 -2.64 -9.73 -15.54
C LEU A 170 -3.46 -10.38 -16.67
N ALA A 171 -3.99 -11.59 -16.45
CA ALA A 171 -4.83 -12.28 -17.42
C ALA A 171 -6.19 -11.60 -17.65
N ALA A 172 -6.75 -10.97 -16.62
CA ALA A 172 -8.01 -10.23 -16.74
C ALA A 172 -7.86 -8.95 -17.59
N ASP A 173 -6.72 -8.27 -17.45
CA ASP A 173 -6.41 -7.05 -18.22
C ASP A 173 -6.22 -7.36 -19.71
N GLY A 174 -5.52 -8.45 -20.04
CA GLY A 174 -5.32 -8.90 -21.42
C GLY A 174 -6.63 -9.24 -22.16
N LYS A 175 -7.67 -9.64 -21.44
CA LYS A 175 -9.01 -9.90 -22.03
C LYS A 175 -9.80 -8.61 -22.24
N ALA A 176 -9.61 -7.60 -21.42
CA ALA A 176 -10.30 -6.32 -21.54
C ALA A 176 -9.73 -5.46 -22.70
N GLY A 177 -8.44 -5.62 -23.04
CA GLY A 177 -7.77 -4.92 -24.15
C GLY A 177 -7.95 -5.56 -25.54
N GLY A 178 -8.57 -6.74 -25.62
CA GLY A 178 -8.72 -7.51 -26.87
C GLY A 178 -10.06 -7.34 -27.59
N VAL A 179 -10.93 -6.40 -27.19
CA VAL A 179 -12.21 -6.10 -27.83
C VAL A 179 -12.15 -4.70 -28.43
N LEU A 180 -11.53 -4.58 -29.58
CA LEU A 180 -11.66 -3.47 -30.53
C LEU A 180 -11.80 -4.05 -31.94
#